data_1c095582cc39b3cd421fb6c729398a54
#
_entry.id   1c095582cc39b3cd421fb6c729398a54
#
_cell.length_a   1.000
_cell.length_b   1.000
_cell.length_c   1.000
_cell.angle_alpha   90.00
_cell.angle_beta   90.00
_cell.angle_gamma   90.00
#
_symmetry.space_group_name_H-M   'P 1'
#
loop_
_entity.id
_entity.type
_entity.pdbx_description
1 polymer ?
#
loop_
_entity_poly.entity_id
_entity_poly.type
_entity_poly.pdbx_seq_one_letter_code
_entity_poly.pdbx_strand_id
1 'polypeptide(L)'
;KQKTAYEIASCLVGSEMCIRDRFILRIEDTDRNRLVPGSTENIIEGLKWLNLNYDEGPEIGGDFGPYFQSERKDRYAKIVDKLLDDGNAYMCDLSSDDLEKIRNDQKSKGLAPGYNGFSRNRPREELEKSKNEGKPVVVRLKVPLSGNIEFNDMKRGKLVFDLSKIDDFVILKADGMPTYHLASVVDDTEMKISHVLRGEEWISSTPKHLLIYNFINQKAPEFIHLPLIFGKDKSKLSKRHGANSIIEYKNQGLLPDALLNYLALLGWSPGNDIEILSPKEISDLFEVKGLSTSPSIFDPEKLTWILSLIHISEPTRQEAISY
;
A
#
# COMPACT_ATOMS: atom_id res chain seq x y z
N LYS A 1 -3.52 6.65 8.52
CA LYS A 1 -2.49 6.03 9.40
C LYS A 1 -1.15 6.60 8.97
N GLN A 2 -0.39 7.22 9.88
CA GLN A 2 1.03 7.48 9.62
C GLN A 2 1.68 6.13 9.35
N LYS A 3 2.24 5.95 8.16
CA LYS A 3 3.09 4.79 7.87
C LYS A 3 4.31 4.88 8.78
N THR A 4 4.72 3.76 9.35
CA THR A 4 5.97 3.69 10.11
C THR A 4 7.16 3.88 9.15
N ALA A 5 8.30 4.33 9.65
CA ALA A 5 9.53 4.46 8.86
C ALA A 5 9.82 3.19 8.04
N TYR A 6 9.50 2.03 8.60
CA TYR A 6 9.65 0.74 7.95
C TYR A 6 8.70 0.54 6.75
N GLU A 7 7.40 0.86 6.88
CA GLU A 7 6.45 0.73 5.76
C GLU A 7 6.82 1.67 4.60
N ILE A 8 7.48 2.78 4.89
CA ILE A 8 8.03 3.68 3.89
C ILE A 8 9.32 3.09 3.30
N ALA A 9 10.27 2.70 4.11
CA ALA A 9 11.57 2.24 3.64
C ALA A 9 11.51 0.90 2.92
N SER A 10 10.71 -0.08 3.37
CA SER A 10 10.58 -1.37 2.68
C SER A 10 9.94 -1.24 1.30
N CYS A 11 8.99 -0.30 1.15
CA CYS A 11 8.41 -0.01 -0.16
C CYS A 11 9.38 0.78 -1.05
N LEU A 12 10.16 1.71 -0.47
CA LEU A 12 11.05 2.60 -1.20
C LEU A 12 12.36 1.93 -1.62
N VAL A 13 13.01 1.23 -0.68
CA VAL A 13 14.22 0.43 -0.99
C VAL A 13 13.90 -0.60 -2.08
N GLY A 14 12.66 -1.16 -2.07
CA GLY A 14 12.22 -2.06 -3.11
C GLY A 14 11.99 -1.40 -4.47
N SER A 15 11.32 -0.25 -4.54
CA SER A 15 10.89 0.33 -5.82
C SER A 15 11.99 1.08 -6.56
N GLU A 16 12.80 1.92 -5.91
CA GLU A 16 13.91 2.61 -6.56
C GLU A 16 15.07 1.68 -6.95
N MET A 17 15.30 0.66 -6.12
CA MET A 17 16.47 -0.20 -6.27
C MET A 17 16.23 -1.43 -7.15
N CYS A 18 14.97 -1.94 -7.20
CA CYS A 18 14.70 -3.20 -7.90
C CYS A 18 14.82 -3.14 -9.41
N ILE A 19 14.38 -2.07 -10.04
CA ILE A 19 14.15 -2.04 -11.50
C ILE A 19 14.72 -0.81 -12.18
N ARG A 20 15.39 0.09 -11.45
CA ARG A 20 15.95 1.36 -11.97
C ARG A 20 14.93 2.13 -12.79
N ASP A 21 13.67 2.06 -12.38
CA ASP A 21 12.54 2.71 -12.99
C ASP A 21 12.27 4.06 -12.30
N ARG A 22 11.27 4.78 -12.76
CA ARG A 22 10.88 6.07 -12.23
C ARG A 22 10.22 5.93 -10.86
N PHE A 23 10.67 6.71 -9.87
CA PHE A 23 10.08 6.74 -8.54
C PHE A 23 8.99 7.83 -8.46
N ILE A 24 7.75 7.42 -8.24
CA ILE A 24 6.59 8.30 -8.15
C ILE A 24 6.08 8.34 -6.71
N LEU A 25 5.96 9.53 -6.13
CA LEU A 25 5.29 9.72 -4.85
C LEU A 25 3.80 10.03 -5.07
N ARG A 26 2.93 9.11 -4.64
CA ARG A 26 1.46 9.27 -4.67
C ARG A 26 0.90 9.33 -3.25
N ILE A 27 0.09 10.35 -2.99
CA ILE A 27 -0.59 10.53 -1.71
C ILE A 27 -1.98 9.91 -1.76
N GLU A 28 -2.20 8.91 -0.93
CA GLU A 28 -3.46 8.16 -0.84
C GLU A 28 -4.39 8.76 0.24
N ASP A 29 -5.04 9.86 -0.09
CA ASP A 29 -5.87 10.68 0.79
C ASP A 29 -7.39 10.51 0.57
N THR A 30 -7.81 9.37 0.03
CA THR A 30 -9.23 9.06 -0.24
C THR A 30 -10.10 8.89 1.01
N ASP A 31 -9.50 8.68 2.19
CA ASP A 31 -10.21 8.56 3.47
C ASP A 31 -10.03 9.83 4.31
N ARG A 32 -10.91 10.81 4.08
CA ARG A 32 -10.86 12.11 4.76
C ARG A 32 -11.00 12.01 6.29
N ASN A 33 -11.65 10.98 6.81
CA ASN A 33 -11.83 10.79 8.25
C ASN A 33 -10.55 10.33 8.96
N ARG A 34 -9.56 9.87 8.19
CA ARG A 34 -8.27 9.38 8.69
C ARG A 34 -7.10 10.30 8.35
N LEU A 35 -7.36 11.44 7.71
CA LEU A 35 -6.32 12.42 7.44
C LEU A 35 -5.76 12.98 8.75
N VAL A 36 -4.46 12.92 8.90
CA VAL A 36 -3.73 13.54 10.01
C VAL A 36 -3.05 14.78 9.45
N PRO A 37 -3.36 15.98 9.97
CA PRO A 37 -2.70 17.21 9.53
C PRO A 37 -1.17 17.08 9.62
N GLY A 38 -0.45 17.58 8.61
CA GLY A 38 1.01 17.51 8.55
C GLY A 38 1.59 16.14 8.15
N SER A 39 0.74 15.13 7.87
CA SER A 39 1.25 13.78 7.53
C SER A 39 1.94 13.73 6.17
N THR A 40 1.47 14.48 5.20
CA THR A 40 2.08 14.57 3.87
C THR A 40 3.43 15.24 3.93
N GLU A 41 3.51 16.37 4.62
CA GLU A 41 4.73 17.13 4.85
C GLU A 41 5.78 16.27 5.56
N ASN A 42 5.38 15.53 6.59
CA ASN A 42 6.27 14.61 7.31
C ASN A 42 6.80 13.48 6.41
N ILE A 43 6.00 12.96 5.48
CA ILE A 43 6.45 11.94 4.52
C ILE A 43 7.50 12.56 3.59
N ILE A 44 7.23 13.71 3.00
CA ILE A 44 8.13 14.39 2.07
C ILE A 44 9.43 14.79 2.77
N GLU A 45 9.35 15.37 3.98
CA GLU A 45 10.52 15.71 4.78
C GLU A 45 11.35 14.47 5.14
N GLY A 46 10.69 13.37 5.51
CA GLY A 46 11.36 12.11 5.80
C GLY A 46 12.11 11.55 4.61
N LEU A 47 11.52 11.58 3.42
CA LEU A 47 12.17 11.17 2.17
C LEU A 47 13.39 12.04 1.85
N LYS A 48 13.24 13.36 1.92
CA LYS A 48 14.34 14.31 1.72
C LYS A 48 15.48 14.09 2.72
N TRP A 49 15.16 13.85 3.98
CA TRP A 49 16.17 13.58 5.00
C TRP A 49 16.92 12.28 4.78
N LEU A 50 16.24 11.23 4.27
CA LEU A 50 16.88 9.97 3.89
C LEU A 50 17.60 10.04 2.53
N ASN A 51 17.61 11.21 1.88
CA ASN A 51 18.14 11.43 0.53
C ASN A 51 17.50 10.51 -0.52
N LEU A 52 16.23 10.15 -0.31
CA LEU A 52 15.40 9.39 -1.25
C LEU A 52 14.59 10.37 -2.11
N ASN A 53 15.15 10.73 -3.26
CA ASN A 53 14.54 11.68 -4.16
C ASN A 53 13.57 10.95 -5.10
N TYR A 54 12.32 11.42 -5.19
CA TYR A 54 11.35 10.91 -6.16
C TYR A 54 11.40 11.75 -7.45
N ASP A 55 11.13 11.08 -8.58
CA ASP A 55 11.19 11.69 -9.92
C ASP A 55 9.91 12.47 -10.25
N GLU A 56 8.77 12.03 -9.69
CA GLU A 56 7.46 12.67 -9.86
C GLU A 56 6.68 12.68 -8.54
N GLY A 57 5.91 13.71 -8.31
CA GLY A 57 5.10 13.80 -7.11
C GLY A 57 4.50 15.19 -6.85
N PRO A 58 3.88 15.40 -5.66
CA PRO A 58 3.13 16.61 -5.36
C PRO A 58 3.90 17.93 -5.53
N GLU A 59 5.20 17.95 -5.18
CA GLU A 59 6.00 19.19 -5.21
C GLU A 59 6.70 19.41 -6.56
N ILE A 60 7.07 18.35 -7.25
CA ILE A 60 7.88 18.45 -8.48
C ILE A 60 7.06 18.25 -9.76
N GLY A 61 5.82 17.76 -9.64
CA GLY A 61 4.98 17.48 -10.79
C GLY A 61 5.45 16.25 -11.57
N GLY A 62 5.09 16.18 -12.85
CA GLY A 62 5.46 15.12 -13.80
C GLY A 62 4.30 14.73 -14.70
N ASP A 63 4.50 13.67 -15.50
CA ASP A 63 3.59 13.26 -16.57
C ASP A 63 2.31 12.56 -16.05
N PHE A 64 2.35 11.96 -14.85
CA PHE A 64 1.27 11.15 -14.31
C PHE A 64 0.38 11.87 -13.30
N GLY A 65 0.58 13.18 -13.09
CA GLY A 65 -0.24 13.97 -12.17
C GLY A 65 -1.74 13.96 -12.47
N PRO A 66 -2.56 14.40 -11.52
CA PRO A 66 -2.22 14.83 -10.16
C PRO A 66 -1.82 13.66 -9.25
N TYR A 67 -1.05 13.97 -8.18
CA TYR A 67 -0.45 12.94 -7.29
C TYR A 67 -1.17 12.79 -5.95
N PHE A 68 -2.22 13.56 -5.70
CA PHE A 68 -3.19 13.34 -4.64
C PHE A 68 -4.37 12.54 -5.19
N GLN A 69 -4.73 11.44 -4.56
CA GLN A 69 -5.87 10.63 -5.02
C GLN A 69 -7.19 11.40 -4.95
N SER A 70 -7.36 12.30 -3.99
CA SER A 70 -8.53 13.17 -3.88
C SER A 70 -8.74 14.07 -5.09
N GLU A 71 -7.69 14.43 -5.83
CA GLU A 71 -7.73 15.25 -7.04
C GLU A 71 -8.04 14.46 -8.31
N ARG A 72 -8.05 13.12 -8.23
CA ARG A 72 -8.26 12.20 -9.36
C ARG A 72 -9.69 11.65 -9.46
N LYS A 73 -10.63 12.23 -8.72
CA LYS A 73 -12.01 11.75 -8.56
C LYS A 73 -12.71 11.45 -9.89
N ASP A 74 -12.55 12.34 -10.89
CA ASP A 74 -13.18 12.18 -12.20
C ASP A 74 -12.64 10.95 -12.98
N ARG A 75 -11.39 10.59 -12.76
CA ARG A 75 -10.80 9.39 -13.39
C ARG A 75 -11.43 8.12 -12.82
N TYR A 76 -11.59 8.06 -11.50
CA TYR A 76 -12.28 6.93 -10.84
C TYR A 76 -13.74 6.84 -11.26
N ALA A 77 -14.45 7.96 -11.35
CA ALA A 77 -15.84 7.99 -11.78
C ALA A 77 -16.01 7.41 -13.19
N LYS A 78 -15.16 7.78 -14.15
CA LYS A 78 -15.17 7.22 -15.51
C LYS A 78 -15.00 5.70 -15.54
N ILE A 79 -14.11 5.16 -14.71
CA ILE A 79 -13.90 3.71 -14.63
C ILE A 79 -15.12 3.03 -13.98
N VAL A 80 -15.71 3.65 -12.95
CA VAL A 80 -16.92 3.13 -12.31
C VAL A 80 -18.10 3.11 -13.28
N ASP A 81 -18.31 4.18 -14.05
CA ASP A 81 -19.36 4.25 -15.07
C ASP A 81 -19.19 3.13 -16.10
N LYS A 82 -17.96 2.91 -16.59
CA LYS A 82 -17.66 1.80 -17.48
C LYS A 82 -17.99 0.45 -16.85
N LEU A 83 -17.59 0.22 -15.59
CA LEU A 83 -17.88 -1.05 -14.89
C LEU A 83 -19.39 -1.27 -14.68
N LEU A 84 -20.17 -0.20 -14.47
CA LEU A 84 -21.63 -0.24 -14.38
C LEU A 84 -22.26 -0.58 -15.74
N ASP A 85 -21.81 0.05 -16.82
CA ASP A 85 -22.30 -0.14 -18.18
C ASP A 85 -21.97 -1.55 -18.70
N ASP A 86 -20.80 -2.08 -18.39
CA ASP A 86 -20.35 -3.44 -18.70
C ASP A 86 -21.04 -4.52 -17.82
N GLY A 87 -21.84 -4.12 -16.82
CA GLY A 87 -22.50 -5.03 -15.87
C GLY A 87 -21.56 -5.71 -14.88
N ASN A 88 -20.31 -5.24 -14.77
CA ASN A 88 -19.29 -5.72 -13.83
C ASN A 88 -19.38 -5.07 -12.44
N ALA A 89 -20.21 -4.04 -12.29
CA ALA A 89 -20.52 -3.39 -11.03
C ALA A 89 -22.01 -3.07 -10.94
N TYR A 90 -22.50 -2.73 -9.77
CA TYR A 90 -23.88 -2.31 -9.54
C TYR A 90 -23.98 -1.36 -8.35
N MET A 91 -25.02 -0.56 -8.35
CA MET A 91 -25.35 0.35 -7.25
C MET A 91 -25.96 -0.38 -6.07
N CYS A 92 -25.77 0.15 -4.86
CA CYS A 92 -26.34 -0.41 -3.64
C CYS A 92 -26.70 0.72 -2.66
N ASP A 93 -27.96 0.77 -2.25
CA ASP A 93 -28.52 1.74 -1.30
C ASP A 93 -28.71 1.16 0.11
N LEU A 94 -28.11 0.00 0.39
CA LEU A 94 -28.17 -0.63 1.72
C LEU A 94 -27.41 0.22 2.74
N SER A 95 -28.10 0.59 3.82
CA SER A 95 -27.51 1.37 4.89
C SER A 95 -26.47 0.57 5.70
N SER A 96 -25.60 1.28 6.43
CA SER A 96 -24.64 0.64 7.35
C SER A 96 -25.35 -0.18 8.43
N ASP A 97 -26.48 0.31 8.95
CA ASP A 97 -27.25 -0.35 9.99
C ASP A 97 -27.91 -1.65 9.49
N ASP A 98 -28.42 -1.63 8.24
CA ASP A 98 -28.99 -2.83 7.64
C ASP A 98 -27.90 -3.86 7.31
N LEU A 99 -26.74 -3.42 6.87
CA LEU A 99 -25.60 -4.30 6.66
C LEU A 99 -25.14 -4.94 8.00
N GLU A 100 -25.19 -4.20 9.09
CA GLU A 100 -24.86 -4.74 10.40
C GLU A 100 -25.89 -5.77 10.88
N LYS A 101 -27.20 -5.52 10.65
CA LYS A 101 -28.26 -6.51 10.93
C LYS A 101 -28.03 -7.81 10.14
N ILE A 102 -27.71 -7.70 8.83
CA ILE A 102 -27.41 -8.85 7.98
C ILE A 102 -26.24 -9.64 8.53
N ARG A 103 -25.13 -8.96 8.92
CA ARG A 103 -23.93 -9.60 9.46
C ARG A 103 -24.21 -10.29 10.80
N ASN A 104 -25.03 -9.69 11.65
CA ASN A 104 -25.41 -10.27 12.94
C ASN A 104 -26.31 -11.50 12.77
N ASP A 105 -27.25 -11.47 11.82
CA ASP A 105 -28.06 -12.64 11.45
C ASP A 105 -27.18 -13.78 10.89
N GLN A 106 -26.24 -13.47 10.01
CA GLN A 106 -25.28 -14.45 9.50
C GLN A 106 -24.46 -15.09 10.62
N LYS A 107 -23.92 -14.28 11.55
CA LYS A 107 -23.19 -14.78 12.72
C LYS A 107 -24.03 -15.71 13.59
N SER A 108 -25.30 -15.36 13.83
CA SER A 108 -26.22 -16.19 14.63
C SER A 108 -26.48 -17.55 13.99
N LYS A 109 -26.38 -17.63 12.67
CA LYS A 109 -26.53 -18.86 11.86
C LYS A 109 -25.22 -19.60 11.62
N GLY A 110 -24.10 -19.16 12.24
CA GLY A 110 -22.79 -19.76 12.03
C GLY A 110 -22.17 -19.52 10.63
N LEU A 111 -22.70 -18.54 9.89
CA LEU A 111 -22.20 -18.16 8.58
C LEU A 111 -21.14 -17.07 8.69
N ALA A 112 -20.22 -17.03 7.72
CA ALA A 112 -19.27 -15.93 7.63
C ALA A 112 -19.98 -14.60 7.36
N PRO A 113 -19.74 -13.55 8.19
CA PRO A 113 -20.41 -12.27 8.02
C PRO A 113 -19.86 -11.52 6.79
N GLY A 114 -20.76 -11.08 5.92
CA GLY A 114 -20.44 -10.37 4.70
C GLY A 114 -21.62 -9.66 4.08
N TYR A 115 -21.44 -9.09 2.91
CA TYR A 115 -22.54 -8.57 2.13
C TYR A 115 -23.27 -9.71 1.42
N ASN A 116 -24.62 -9.73 1.50
CA ASN A 116 -25.46 -10.84 1.03
C ASN A 116 -25.93 -10.73 -0.40
N GLY A 117 -25.45 -9.77 -1.19
CA GLY A 117 -25.89 -9.56 -2.57
C GLY A 117 -27.25 -8.86 -2.73
N PHE A 118 -27.76 -8.22 -1.68
CA PHE A 118 -29.09 -7.61 -1.64
C PHE A 118 -29.48 -6.78 -2.88
N SER A 119 -28.56 -5.93 -3.38
CA SER A 119 -28.83 -5.06 -4.54
C SER A 119 -28.32 -5.64 -5.86
N ARG A 120 -27.72 -6.84 -5.86
CA ARG A 120 -26.99 -7.38 -7.01
C ARG A 120 -27.82 -7.52 -8.31
N ASN A 121 -29.12 -7.79 -8.18
CA ASN A 121 -30.03 -8.00 -9.29
C ASN A 121 -31.14 -6.94 -9.37
N ARG A 122 -31.02 -5.85 -8.61
CA ARG A 122 -32.00 -4.75 -8.66
C ARG A 122 -31.75 -3.87 -9.90
N PRO A 123 -32.82 -3.34 -10.54
CA PRO A 123 -32.69 -2.44 -11.66
C PRO A 123 -31.88 -1.20 -11.32
N ARG A 124 -30.99 -0.77 -12.23
CA ARG A 124 -30.16 0.42 -12.06
C ARG A 124 -31.01 1.69 -11.85
N GLU A 125 -32.09 1.82 -12.59
CA GLU A 125 -33.00 2.97 -12.55
C GLU A 125 -33.62 3.16 -11.17
N GLU A 126 -33.94 2.06 -10.46
CA GLU A 126 -34.46 2.11 -9.10
C GLU A 126 -33.42 2.70 -8.12
N LEU A 127 -32.17 2.30 -8.26
CA LEU A 127 -31.07 2.75 -7.39
C LEU A 127 -30.62 4.18 -7.74
N GLU A 128 -30.70 4.59 -9.01
CA GLU A 128 -30.50 5.98 -9.42
C GLU A 128 -31.62 6.88 -8.85
N LYS A 129 -32.86 6.41 -8.82
CA LYS A 129 -33.94 7.12 -8.15
C LYS A 129 -33.66 7.29 -6.64
N SER A 130 -33.26 6.21 -5.95
CA SER A 130 -32.83 6.26 -4.54
C SER A 130 -31.73 7.32 -4.31
N LYS A 131 -30.75 7.39 -5.20
CA LYS A 131 -29.66 8.38 -5.16
C LYS A 131 -30.18 9.80 -5.33
N ASN A 132 -31.10 10.02 -6.28
CA ASN A 132 -31.72 11.32 -6.55
C ASN A 132 -32.63 11.78 -5.40
N GLU A 133 -33.21 10.84 -4.64
CA GLU A 133 -33.96 11.09 -3.40
C GLU A 133 -33.05 11.40 -2.19
N GLY A 134 -31.72 11.46 -2.38
CA GLY A 134 -30.74 11.79 -1.37
C GLY A 134 -30.30 10.62 -0.47
N LYS A 135 -30.68 9.37 -0.82
CA LYS A 135 -30.17 8.20 -0.09
C LYS A 135 -28.69 7.97 -0.38
N PRO A 136 -27.88 7.54 0.59
CA PRO A 136 -26.50 7.16 0.35
C PRO A 136 -26.44 5.90 -0.55
N VAL A 137 -25.87 6.04 -1.74
CA VAL A 137 -25.70 4.93 -2.67
C VAL A 137 -24.23 4.71 -2.93
N VAL A 138 -23.77 3.48 -2.73
CA VAL A 138 -22.41 3.03 -3.04
C VAL A 138 -22.41 2.20 -4.32
N VAL A 139 -21.23 2.01 -4.94
CA VAL A 139 -21.06 1.07 -6.04
C VAL A 139 -20.24 -0.12 -5.58
N ARG A 140 -20.71 -1.31 -5.89
CA ARG A 140 -20.07 -2.59 -5.59
C ARG A 140 -19.59 -3.29 -6.85
N LEU A 141 -18.43 -3.95 -6.76
CA LEU A 141 -17.97 -4.84 -7.82
C LEU A 141 -18.80 -6.12 -7.81
N LYS A 142 -19.18 -6.60 -8.99
CA LYS A 142 -19.98 -7.83 -9.16
C LYS A 142 -19.04 -9.03 -9.26
N VAL A 143 -18.63 -9.58 -8.11
CA VAL A 143 -17.71 -10.72 -8.04
C VAL A 143 -18.36 -11.98 -8.62
N PRO A 144 -17.68 -12.78 -9.47
CA PRO A 144 -18.20 -14.07 -9.92
C PRO A 144 -18.51 -14.99 -8.72
N LEU A 145 -19.66 -15.65 -8.75
CA LEU A 145 -20.14 -16.48 -7.63
C LEU A 145 -19.37 -17.80 -7.47
N SER A 146 -18.58 -18.18 -8.46
CA SER A 146 -17.79 -19.42 -8.47
C SER A 146 -16.55 -19.26 -9.33
N GLY A 147 -15.61 -20.19 -9.19
CA GLY A 147 -14.34 -20.18 -9.91
C GLY A 147 -13.19 -19.76 -9.04
N ASN A 148 -12.01 -19.71 -9.63
CA ASN A 148 -10.78 -19.31 -8.95
C ASN A 148 -10.14 -18.14 -9.66
N ILE A 149 -9.45 -17.31 -8.88
CA ILE A 149 -8.52 -16.29 -9.39
C ILE A 149 -7.13 -16.60 -8.83
N GLU A 150 -6.12 -16.47 -9.69
CA GLU A 150 -4.76 -16.82 -9.32
C GLU A 150 -3.77 -15.75 -9.78
N PHE A 151 -2.65 -15.66 -9.07
CA PHE A 151 -1.50 -14.88 -9.47
C PHE A 151 -0.22 -15.52 -8.98
N ASN A 152 0.89 -15.14 -9.59
CA ASN A 152 2.21 -15.57 -9.18
C ASN A 152 2.86 -14.43 -8.38
N ASP A 153 3.06 -14.64 -7.08
CA ASP A 153 3.85 -13.75 -6.23
C ASP A 153 5.33 -14.06 -6.42
N MET A 154 6.16 -13.04 -6.66
CA MET A 154 7.57 -13.24 -6.98
C MET A 154 8.36 -13.93 -5.85
N LYS A 155 7.87 -13.87 -4.59
CA LYS A 155 8.53 -14.50 -3.42
C LYS A 155 7.79 -15.71 -2.89
N ARG A 156 6.47 -15.79 -3.07
CA ARG A 156 5.62 -16.84 -2.52
C ARG A 156 5.14 -17.84 -3.57
N GLY A 157 5.42 -17.58 -4.85
CA GLY A 157 4.97 -18.42 -5.95
C GLY A 157 3.47 -18.29 -6.22
N LYS A 158 2.88 -19.33 -6.80
CA LYS A 158 1.49 -19.34 -7.23
C LYS A 158 0.52 -19.34 -6.04
N LEU A 159 -0.35 -18.35 -6.00
CA LEU A 159 -1.43 -18.20 -5.02
C LEU A 159 -2.79 -18.29 -5.74
N VAL A 160 -3.71 -19.08 -5.17
CA VAL A 160 -5.04 -19.35 -5.75
C VAL A 160 -6.11 -19.00 -4.72
N PHE A 161 -7.15 -18.30 -5.16
CA PHE A 161 -8.27 -17.87 -4.31
C PHE A 161 -9.59 -18.29 -4.91
N ASP A 162 -10.45 -18.86 -4.08
CA ASP A 162 -11.83 -19.21 -4.42
C ASP A 162 -12.71 -17.95 -4.43
N LEU A 163 -13.26 -17.61 -5.56
CA LEU A 163 -14.10 -16.42 -5.75
C LEU A 163 -15.40 -16.48 -4.92
N SER A 164 -15.90 -17.68 -4.61
CA SER A 164 -17.08 -17.86 -3.75
C SER A 164 -16.86 -17.36 -2.31
N LYS A 165 -15.61 -17.12 -1.89
CA LYS A 165 -15.25 -16.59 -0.58
C LYS A 165 -15.09 -15.06 -0.56
N ILE A 166 -15.23 -14.41 -1.71
CA ILE A 166 -15.09 -12.97 -1.86
C ILE A 166 -16.48 -12.38 -2.07
N ASP A 167 -16.91 -11.52 -1.16
CA ASP A 167 -18.18 -10.80 -1.30
C ASP A 167 -18.07 -9.63 -2.30
N ASP A 168 -19.23 -9.15 -2.77
CA ASP A 168 -19.29 -7.97 -3.63
C ASP A 168 -18.86 -6.73 -2.82
N PHE A 169 -17.61 -6.36 -2.94
CA PHE A 169 -17.01 -5.27 -2.16
C PHE A 169 -17.28 -3.90 -2.77
N VAL A 170 -17.32 -2.88 -1.92
CA VAL A 170 -17.51 -1.48 -2.35
C VAL A 170 -16.27 -1.00 -3.10
N ILE A 171 -16.47 -0.42 -4.28
CA ILE A 171 -15.43 0.23 -5.08
C ILE A 171 -15.55 1.76 -5.06
N LEU A 172 -16.80 2.29 -4.99
CA LEU A 172 -17.06 3.72 -4.86
C LEU A 172 -17.98 3.97 -3.66
N LYS A 173 -17.60 4.90 -2.81
CA LYS A 173 -18.35 5.33 -1.63
C LYS A 173 -19.48 6.29 -2.00
N ALA A 174 -20.43 6.51 -1.10
CA ALA A 174 -21.57 7.40 -1.30
C ALA A 174 -21.15 8.89 -1.50
N ASP A 175 -20.00 9.28 -0.98
CA ASP A 175 -19.41 10.61 -1.18
C ASP A 175 -18.74 10.78 -2.56
N GLY A 176 -18.77 9.73 -3.39
CA GLY A 176 -18.15 9.68 -4.70
C GLY A 176 -16.63 9.46 -4.67
N MET A 177 -16.05 9.19 -3.50
CA MET A 177 -14.64 8.82 -3.39
C MET A 177 -14.45 7.31 -3.58
N PRO A 178 -13.40 6.87 -4.25
CA PRO A 178 -13.11 5.45 -4.41
C PRO A 178 -12.71 4.81 -3.08
N THR A 179 -12.86 3.50 -3.00
CA THR A 179 -12.14 2.75 -1.97
C THR A 179 -10.68 2.52 -2.42
N TYR A 180 -9.83 2.15 -1.47
CA TYR A 180 -8.43 1.78 -1.75
C TYR A 180 -8.30 0.80 -2.93
N HIS A 181 -9.18 -0.21 -3.00
CA HIS A 181 -9.10 -1.23 -4.04
C HIS A 181 -9.26 -0.66 -5.46
N LEU A 182 -10.19 0.27 -5.66
CA LEU A 182 -10.37 0.90 -6.97
C LEU A 182 -9.27 1.92 -7.25
N ALA A 183 -9.01 2.82 -6.30
CA ALA A 183 -8.05 3.90 -6.47
C ALA A 183 -6.64 3.37 -6.81
N SER A 184 -6.18 2.37 -6.05
CA SER A 184 -4.88 1.73 -6.27
C SER A 184 -4.77 1.16 -7.69
N VAL A 185 -5.77 0.37 -8.14
CA VAL A 185 -5.72 -0.26 -9.47
C VAL A 185 -5.77 0.76 -10.60
N VAL A 186 -6.62 1.77 -10.51
CA VAL A 186 -6.73 2.82 -11.54
C VAL A 186 -5.42 3.60 -11.63
N ASP A 187 -4.89 4.02 -10.49
CA ASP A 187 -3.66 4.81 -10.46
C ASP A 187 -2.44 4.00 -10.89
N ASP A 188 -2.31 2.76 -10.43
CA ASP A 188 -1.22 1.87 -10.84
C ASP A 188 -1.24 1.62 -12.35
N THR A 189 -2.43 1.51 -12.94
CA THR A 189 -2.60 1.39 -14.40
C THR A 189 -2.16 2.66 -15.12
N GLU A 190 -2.67 3.83 -14.70
CA GLU A 190 -2.41 5.10 -15.37
C GLU A 190 -0.96 5.57 -15.18
N MET A 191 -0.38 5.31 -14.01
CA MET A 191 1.02 5.61 -13.68
C MET A 191 1.99 4.54 -14.17
N LYS A 192 1.49 3.48 -14.85
CA LYS A 192 2.28 2.39 -15.42
C LYS A 192 3.16 1.68 -14.39
N ILE A 193 2.63 1.45 -13.21
CA ILE A 193 3.35 0.74 -12.14
C ILE A 193 3.65 -0.69 -12.59
N SER A 194 4.91 -1.07 -12.56
CA SER A 194 5.40 -2.38 -13.00
C SER A 194 5.37 -3.43 -11.89
N HIS A 195 5.65 -3.02 -10.65
CA HIS A 195 5.73 -3.90 -9.49
C HIS A 195 5.03 -3.29 -8.28
N VAL A 196 4.34 -4.13 -7.51
CA VAL A 196 3.72 -3.76 -6.24
C VAL A 196 4.40 -4.53 -5.11
N LEU A 197 5.17 -3.80 -4.28
CA LEU A 197 5.77 -4.32 -3.06
C LEU A 197 4.96 -3.86 -1.86
N ARG A 198 4.47 -4.81 -1.04
CA ARG A 198 3.67 -4.48 0.15
C ARG A 198 3.70 -5.58 1.19
N GLY A 199 3.20 -5.32 2.39
CA GLY A 199 3.13 -6.31 3.46
C GLY A 199 2.18 -7.46 3.13
N GLU A 200 2.48 -8.65 3.65
CA GLU A 200 1.69 -9.89 3.43
C GLU A 200 0.24 -9.80 3.92
N GLU A 201 -0.09 -8.85 4.80
CA GLU A 201 -1.47 -8.58 5.21
C GLU A 201 -2.39 -8.19 4.04
N TRP A 202 -1.81 -7.77 2.92
CA TRP A 202 -2.53 -7.39 1.71
C TRP A 202 -2.74 -8.54 0.72
N ILE A 203 -2.20 -9.73 0.99
CA ILE A 203 -2.38 -10.92 0.11
C ILE A 203 -3.87 -11.19 -0.12
N SER A 204 -4.69 -11.13 0.93
CA SER A 204 -6.14 -11.35 0.83
C SER A 204 -6.88 -10.28 0.02
N SER A 205 -6.28 -9.12 -0.20
CA SER A 205 -6.83 -8.04 -1.04
C SER A 205 -6.43 -8.16 -2.51
N THR A 206 -5.36 -8.91 -2.82
CA THR A 206 -4.85 -9.05 -4.19
C THR A 206 -5.91 -9.60 -5.17
N PRO A 207 -6.70 -10.62 -4.83
CA PRO A 207 -7.75 -11.11 -5.73
C PRO A 207 -8.79 -10.03 -6.07
N LYS A 208 -9.09 -9.09 -5.17
CA LYS A 208 -9.98 -7.96 -5.44
C LYS A 208 -9.39 -7.01 -6.47
N HIS A 209 -8.08 -6.73 -6.38
CA HIS A 209 -7.37 -5.91 -7.35
C HIS A 209 -7.32 -6.59 -8.72
N LEU A 210 -7.01 -7.89 -8.77
CA LEU A 210 -6.98 -8.65 -10.01
C LEU A 210 -8.34 -8.68 -10.70
N LEU A 211 -9.45 -8.79 -9.97
CA LEU A 211 -10.79 -8.69 -10.53
C LEU A 211 -11.02 -7.32 -11.19
N ILE A 212 -10.60 -6.24 -10.55
CA ILE A 212 -10.73 -4.90 -11.15
C ILE A 212 -9.87 -4.80 -12.40
N TYR A 213 -8.57 -5.23 -12.37
CA TYR A 213 -7.70 -5.24 -13.56
C TYR A 213 -8.34 -6.01 -14.72
N ASN A 214 -8.89 -7.20 -14.44
CA ASN A 214 -9.56 -8.03 -15.45
C ASN A 214 -10.78 -7.31 -16.06
N PHE A 215 -11.61 -6.70 -15.23
CA PHE A 215 -12.84 -6.04 -15.70
C PHE A 215 -12.58 -4.74 -16.48
N ILE A 216 -11.46 -4.06 -16.20
CA ILE A 216 -11.06 -2.88 -16.98
C ILE A 216 -10.15 -3.23 -18.18
N ASN A 217 -9.91 -4.54 -18.41
CA ASN A 217 -9.04 -5.07 -19.47
C ASN A 217 -7.60 -4.51 -19.40
N GLN A 218 -7.03 -4.46 -18.20
CA GLN A 218 -5.65 -4.05 -17.97
C GLN A 218 -4.82 -5.19 -17.39
N LYS A 219 -3.53 -5.19 -17.72
CA LYS A 219 -2.57 -6.14 -17.13
C LYS A 219 -2.26 -5.70 -15.70
N ALA A 220 -2.34 -6.62 -14.74
CA ALA A 220 -1.88 -6.37 -13.38
C ALA A 220 -0.34 -6.27 -13.33
N PRO A 221 0.23 -5.47 -12.41
CA PRO A 221 1.65 -5.46 -12.13
C PRO A 221 2.13 -6.77 -11.51
N GLU A 222 3.44 -6.97 -11.43
CA GLU A 222 4.01 -8.05 -10.64
C GLU A 222 3.84 -7.77 -9.14
N PHE A 223 3.56 -8.80 -8.35
CA PHE A 223 3.35 -8.65 -6.90
C PHE A 223 4.47 -9.27 -6.10
N ILE A 224 4.87 -8.56 -5.05
CA ILE A 224 5.85 -9.02 -4.06
C ILE A 224 5.25 -8.74 -2.68
N HIS A 225 4.89 -9.79 -1.94
CA HIS A 225 4.37 -9.65 -0.59
C HIS A 225 5.47 -9.97 0.43
N LEU A 226 5.88 -8.92 1.15
CA LEU A 226 6.91 -8.98 2.18
C LEU A 226 6.33 -9.46 3.50
N PRO A 227 7.09 -10.24 4.29
CA PRO A 227 6.66 -10.68 5.61
C PRO A 227 6.51 -9.48 6.57
N LEU A 228 5.74 -9.70 7.64
CA LEU A 228 5.59 -8.72 8.71
C LEU A 228 6.87 -8.55 9.51
N ILE A 229 7.03 -7.38 10.11
CA ILE A 229 8.04 -7.13 11.13
C ILE A 229 7.39 -7.16 12.50
N PHE A 230 8.07 -7.81 13.42
CA PHE A 230 7.64 -7.96 14.79
C PHE A 230 8.57 -7.19 15.76
N GLY A 231 8.03 -6.84 16.91
CA GLY A 231 8.84 -6.45 18.06
C GLY A 231 9.51 -7.65 18.71
N LYS A 232 10.41 -7.41 19.69
CA LYS A 232 11.06 -8.47 20.51
C LYS A 232 10.03 -9.36 21.22
N ASP A 233 8.83 -8.87 21.50
CA ASP A 233 7.71 -9.61 22.11
C ASP A 233 6.93 -10.48 21.09
N LYS A 234 7.38 -10.58 19.85
CA LYS A 234 6.73 -11.28 18.73
C LYS A 234 5.34 -10.75 18.37
N SER A 235 4.95 -9.59 18.83
CA SER A 235 3.75 -8.90 18.34
C SER A 235 4.06 -8.01 17.14
N LYS A 236 3.06 -7.70 16.31
CA LYS A 236 3.25 -6.81 15.14
C LYS A 236 3.90 -5.50 15.58
N LEU A 237 4.94 -5.09 14.84
CA LEU A 237 5.69 -3.87 15.13
C LEU A 237 4.76 -2.65 15.24
N SER A 238 4.97 -1.86 16.29
CA SER A 238 4.19 -0.67 16.60
C SER A 238 5.04 0.36 17.35
N LYS A 239 4.51 1.56 17.55
CA LYS A 239 5.21 2.64 18.29
C LYS A 239 5.72 2.22 19.68
N ARG A 240 4.99 1.34 20.39
CA ARG A 240 5.42 0.81 21.70
C ARG A 240 6.71 -0.02 21.66
N HIS A 241 7.10 -0.50 20.48
CA HIS A 241 8.34 -1.27 20.25
C HIS A 241 9.51 -0.39 19.77
N GLY A 242 9.40 0.94 19.86
CA GLY A 242 10.40 1.87 19.36
C GLY A 242 10.35 2.10 17.84
N ALA A 243 9.30 1.64 17.18
CA ALA A 243 9.07 1.98 15.77
C ALA A 243 8.56 3.41 15.65
N ASN A 244 9.48 4.32 15.55
CA ASN A 244 9.23 5.74 15.40
C ASN A 244 8.93 6.12 13.95
N SER A 245 8.40 7.34 13.73
CA SER A 245 8.40 7.93 12.40
C SER A 245 9.83 8.32 11.98
N ILE A 246 10.06 8.48 10.69
CA ILE A 246 11.37 8.93 10.18
C ILE A 246 11.78 10.24 10.84
N ILE A 247 10.83 11.16 11.02
CA ILE A 247 11.09 12.47 11.65
C ILE A 247 11.46 12.33 13.15
N GLU A 248 10.85 11.36 13.86
CA GLU A 248 11.24 11.09 15.25
C GLU A 248 12.69 10.58 15.35
N TYR A 249 13.15 9.72 14.43
CA TYR A 249 14.54 9.29 14.35
C TYR A 249 15.50 10.46 14.01
N LYS A 250 15.12 11.31 13.04
CA LYS A 250 15.83 12.54 12.73
C LYS A 250 16.02 13.42 13.97
N ASN A 251 14.94 13.64 14.74
CA ASN A 251 14.96 14.47 15.94
C ASN A 251 15.78 13.85 17.09
N GLN A 252 15.96 12.54 17.08
CA GLN A 252 16.86 11.83 18.01
C GLN A 252 18.34 11.91 17.59
N GLY A 253 18.65 12.55 16.46
CA GLY A 253 20.01 12.73 15.98
C GLY A 253 20.59 11.50 15.26
N LEU A 254 19.73 10.57 14.78
CA LEU A 254 20.21 9.45 13.99
C LEU A 254 20.74 9.94 12.63
N LEU A 255 21.75 9.24 12.12
CA LEU A 255 22.25 9.48 10.76
C LEU A 255 21.31 8.82 9.74
N PRO A 256 20.94 9.50 8.63
CA PRO A 256 20.06 8.97 7.62
C PRO A 256 20.58 7.67 6.99
N ASP A 257 21.88 7.60 6.67
CA ASP A 257 22.50 6.42 6.06
C ASP A 257 22.44 5.20 6.98
N ALA A 258 22.64 5.39 8.28
CA ALA A 258 22.55 4.31 9.27
C ALA A 258 21.11 3.78 9.41
N LEU A 259 20.13 4.69 9.42
CA LEU A 259 18.73 4.27 9.45
C LEU A 259 18.35 3.54 8.17
N LEU A 260 18.74 4.04 6.99
CA LEU A 260 18.46 3.42 5.70
C LEU A 260 19.10 2.02 5.61
N ASN A 261 20.36 1.87 5.98
CA ASN A 261 21.05 0.58 6.01
C ASN A 261 20.34 -0.41 6.93
N TYR A 262 19.99 -0.01 8.14
CA TYR A 262 19.27 -0.86 9.08
C TYR A 262 17.91 -1.31 8.53
N LEU A 263 17.13 -0.39 7.97
CA LEU A 263 15.82 -0.67 7.42
C LEU A 263 15.87 -1.61 6.20
N ALA A 264 16.90 -1.46 5.36
CA ALA A 264 17.14 -2.37 4.23
C ALA A 264 17.37 -3.81 4.73
N LEU A 265 18.23 -3.98 5.72
CA LEU A 265 18.57 -5.30 6.26
C LEU A 265 17.43 -5.98 7.05
N LEU A 266 16.38 -5.25 7.43
CA LEU A 266 15.20 -5.87 8.04
C LEU A 266 14.39 -6.76 7.10
N GLY A 267 14.46 -6.51 5.81
CA GLY A 267 13.67 -7.26 4.83
C GLY A 267 14.46 -7.83 3.66
N TRP A 268 15.75 -7.54 3.60
CA TRP A 268 16.61 -7.91 2.49
C TRP A 268 18.03 -8.25 2.97
N SER A 269 18.72 -9.10 2.21
CA SER A 269 20.14 -9.44 2.42
C SER A 269 20.88 -9.46 1.10
N PRO A 270 22.11 -8.91 1.04
CA PRO A 270 22.96 -8.98 -0.15
C PRO A 270 23.51 -10.39 -0.42
N GLY A 271 23.22 -11.37 0.45
CA GLY A 271 23.69 -12.76 0.28
C GLY A 271 25.11 -13.03 0.81
N ASN A 272 25.68 -12.08 1.53
CA ASN A 272 26.95 -12.20 2.26
C ASN A 272 26.79 -11.62 3.67
N ASP A 273 27.83 -11.73 4.51
CA ASP A 273 27.79 -11.29 5.91
C ASP A 273 28.04 -9.78 6.07
N ILE A 274 27.90 -8.99 5.02
CA ILE A 274 28.08 -7.54 5.07
C ILE A 274 26.83 -6.91 5.70
N GLU A 275 27.03 -6.22 6.82
CA GLU A 275 25.96 -5.53 7.54
C GLU A 275 26.05 -3.99 7.47
N ILE A 276 27.18 -3.45 6.99
CA ILE A 276 27.36 -2.01 6.80
C ILE A 276 27.50 -1.72 5.31
N LEU A 277 26.52 -1.02 4.79
CA LEU A 277 26.38 -0.68 3.38
C LEU A 277 25.98 0.79 3.25
N SER A 278 26.64 1.51 2.36
CA SER A 278 26.19 2.84 1.94
C SER A 278 24.88 2.73 1.12
N PRO A 279 24.08 3.80 1.01
CA PRO A 279 22.88 3.82 0.16
C PRO A 279 23.18 3.37 -1.27
N LYS A 280 24.34 3.77 -1.82
CA LYS A 280 24.77 3.36 -3.17
C LYS A 280 25.03 1.86 -3.27
N GLU A 281 25.74 1.27 -2.30
CA GLU A 281 26.01 -0.18 -2.28
C GLU A 281 24.72 -0.98 -2.13
N ILE A 282 23.76 -0.51 -1.30
CA ILE A 282 22.45 -1.12 -1.19
C ILE A 282 21.76 -1.12 -2.56
N SER A 283 21.78 0.02 -3.28
CA SER A 283 21.17 0.14 -4.61
C SER A 283 21.84 -0.76 -5.65
N ASP A 284 23.18 -0.82 -5.63
CA ASP A 284 23.95 -1.61 -6.61
C ASP A 284 23.80 -3.13 -6.40
N LEU A 285 23.63 -3.57 -5.13
CA LEU A 285 23.54 -4.98 -4.74
C LEU A 285 22.10 -5.48 -4.66
N PHE A 286 21.11 -4.59 -4.73
CA PHE A 286 19.73 -4.99 -4.51
C PHE A 286 19.24 -5.94 -5.61
N GLU A 287 18.74 -7.09 -5.18
CA GLU A 287 18.05 -8.05 -6.03
C GLU A 287 16.81 -8.59 -5.31
N VAL A 288 15.73 -8.82 -6.06
CA VAL A 288 14.47 -9.37 -5.52
C VAL A 288 14.69 -10.74 -4.84
N LYS A 289 15.67 -11.53 -5.32
CA LYS A 289 16.00 -12.83 -4.69
C LYS A 289 16.47 -12.67 -3.25
N GLY A 290 17.13 -11.56 -2.89
CA GLY A 290 17.63 -11.24 -1.55
C GLY A 290 16.53 -10.83 -0.55
N LEU A 291 15.30 -10.56 -1.01
CA LEU A 291 14.18 -10.25 -0.13
C LEU A 291 13.85 -11.46 0.77
N SER A 292 13.63 -11.19 2.05
CA SER A 292 13.26 -12.22 3.02
C SER A 292 11.85 -12.76 2.76
N THR A 293 11.67 -14.06 3.01
CA THR A 293 10.35 -14.72 3.07
C THR A 293 9.90 -14.98 4.51
N SER A 294 10.78 -14.77 5.47
CA SER A 294 10.52 -14.97 6.90
C SER A 294 10.36 -13.62 7.60
N PRO A 295 9.50 -13.54 8.62
CA PRO A 295 9.35 -12.34 9.43
C PRO A 295 10.67 -11.93 10.09
N SER A 296 10.90 -10.62 10.18
CA SER A 296 12.06 -10.03 10.85
C SER A 296 11.66 -9.43 12.20
N ILE A 297 12.61 -9.33 13.11
CA ILE A 297 12.42 -8.68 14.41
C ILE A 297 13.12 -7.33 14.40
N PHE A 298 12.38 -6.29 14.73
CA PHE A 298 12.94 -4.96 14.95
C PHE A 298 13.76 -4.93 16.25
N ASP A 299 15.04 -4.67 16.14
CA ASP A 299 15.98 -4.60 17.25
C ASP A 299 16.60 -3.20 17.35
N PRO A 300 16.18 -2.38 18.33
CA PRO A 300 16.77 -1.06 18.56
C PRO A 300 18.26 -1.09 18.92
N GLU A 301 18.75 -2.16 19.55
CA GLU A 301 20.16 -2.31 19.90
C GLU A 301 21.01 -2.49 18.64
N LYS A 302 20.51 -3.29 17.67
CA LYS A 302 21.18 -3.43 16.36
C LYS A 302 21.21 -2.11 15.59
N LEU A 303 20.13 -1.33 15.63
CA LEU A 303 20.13 0.03 15.04
C LEU A 303 21.20 0.93 15.69
N THR A 304 21.30 0.92 17.02
CA THR A 304 22.31 1.68 17.75
C THR A 304 23.73 1.21 17.41
N TRP A 305 23.93 -0.09 17.27
CA TRP A 305 25.22 -0.67 16.87
C TRP A 305 25.64 -0.22 15.45
N ILE A 306 24.73 -0.29 14.46
CA ILE A 306 24.99 0.20 13.11
C ILE A 306 25.36 1.69 13.12
N LEU A 307 24.63 2.50 13.90
CA LEU A 307 24.94 3.92 14.09
C LEU A 307 26.36 4.15 14.59
N SER A 308 26.82 3.37 15.57
CA SER A 308 28.16 3.51 16.13
C SER A 308 29.25 3.22 15.08
N LEU A 309 29.04 2.25 14.23
CA LEU A 309 30.01 1.87 13.18
C LEU A 309 30.09 2.91 12.06
N ILE A 310 28.94 3.44 11.62
CA ILE A 310 28.92 4.46 10.57
C ILE A 310 29.51 5.78 11.09
N HIS A 311 29.25 6.15 12.33
CA HIS A 311 29.86 7.33 12.96
C HIS A 311 31.40 7.26 13.05
N ILE A 312 31.96 6.07 13.26
CA ILE A 312 33.42 5.84 13.33
C ILE A 312 34.06 5.95 11.94
N SER A 313 33.32 5.61 10.88
CA SER A 313 33.83 5.67 9.50
C SER A 313 33.76 7.08 8.86
N GLU A 314 32.99 8.03 9.42
CA GLU A 314 32.83 9.40 8.89
C GLU A 314 33.72 10.51 9.48
N PRO A 315 34.53 10.35 10.54
CA PRO A 315 35.30 11.48 11.13
C PRO A 315 36.30 12.12 10.18
N THR A 316 36.64 11.45 9.09
CA THR A 316 37.62 11.95 8.09
C THR A 316 37.02 12.97 7.10
N ARG A 317 35.69 13.14 7.02
CA ARG A 317 35.07 14.07 6.08
C ARG A 317 34.86 15.49 6.63
N GLN A 318 34.74 15.66 7.95
CA GLN A 318 34.58 16.99 8.56
C GLN A 318 35.92 17.72 8.78
N GLU A 319 37.04 17.01 8.94
CA GLU A 319 38.35 17.63 9.07
C GLU A 319 38.94 18.16 7.74
N ALA A 320 38.46 17.69 6.60
CA ALA A 320 38.91 18.13 5.27
C ALA A 320 38.35 19.50 4.80
N ILE A 321 37.43 20.11 5.58
CA ILE A 321 36.83 21.42 5.23
C ILE A 321 37.44 22.57 6.09
N SER A 322 38.39 22.31 6.94
CA SER A 322 38.99 23.31 7.84
C SER A 322 40.44 23.69 7.46
N TYR A 323 40.80 23.78 6.19
CA TYR A 323 42.04 24.40 5.74
C TYR A 323 41.82 25.20 4.46
#